data_2a81a6cdfc0492f50d66d5782657d4a8
#
_entry.id   2a81a6cdfc0492f50d66d5782657d4a8
#
_cell.length_a   1.000
_cell.length_b   1.000
_cell.length_c   1.000
_cell.angle_alpha   90.00
_cell.angle_beta   90.00
_cell.angle_gamma   90.00
#
_symmetry.space_group_name_H-M   'P 1'
#
loop_
_entity.id
_entity.type
_entity.pdbx_description
1 polymer ?
#
loop_
_entity_poly.entity_id
_entity_poly.type
_entity_poly.pdbx_seq_one_letter_code
_entity_poly.pdbx_strand_id
1 'polypeptide(L)'
;MIRTLALLGVVTGAAMTDASIVHAAQWQPPSGIEQIALWPDAAAIARPEVRGEERAVEQASLVAGQPWTAVEDVVRPTLSVFPAKGANTGVAIVVFPGGGYNVLAIDLEGTEVCDGFTPLGITCAVLKYRVPGSGEHWDKRCNCRRKPREPMALQDAQRAISLLRSRAGEWGIDPHKVGVLGFSAGGHLSAAVSNGPTRRYVPVDGADAQRVRPDFSLVLYPGHLWDGRHLEQVTNLAPVSAATPPTFILQAQDDPVDDVHESIVYYLALLKAQVPVELHLYAHGGHAFGMRATAQPITHWPALVETWLHAIGMLPPAR
;
A
#
# COMPACT_ATOMS: atom_id res chain seq x y z
N MET A 1 -36.12 -66.58 46.21
CA MET A 1 -34.82 -65.92 46.43
C MET A 1 -34.52 -65.07 45.18
N ILE A 2 -34.83 -63.79 45.23
CA ILE A 2 -34.65 -62.86 44.12
C ILE A 2 -33.42 -62.01 44.46
N ARG A 3 -32.36 -62.07 43.65
CA ARG A 3 -31.17 -61.24 43.76
C ARG A 3 -31.33 -60.03 42.89
N THR A 4 -31.36 -58.84 43.48
CA THR A 4 -31.36 -57.55 42.85
C THR A 4 -29.95 -57.15 42.41
N LEU A 5 -29.71 -56.95 41.16
CA LEU A 5 -28.46 -56.37 40.64
C LEU A 5 -28.59 -54.83 40.64
N ALA A 6 -27.68 -54.13 41.31
CA ALA A 6 -27.54 -52.69 41.25
C ALA A 6 -26.60 -52.35 40.10
N LEU A 7 -27.08 -51.54 39.13
CA LEU A 7 -26.25 -50.92 38.08
C LEU A 7 -25.63 -49.65 38.67
N LEU A 8 -24.29 -49.57 38.73
CA LEU A 8 -23.54 -48.33 38.93
C LEU A 8 -23.40 -47.62 37.57
N GLY A 9 -24.06 -46.47 37.43
CA GLY A 9 -23.85 -45.60 36.31
C GLY A 9 -22.57 -44.77 36.48
N VAL A 10 -21.61 -44.94 35.57
CA VAL A 10 -20.42 -44.08 35.48
C VAL A 10 -20.79 -42.84 34.67
N VAL A 11 -20.86 -41.70 35.34
CA VAL A 11 -21.00 -40.39 34.64
C VAL A 11 -19.61 -39.97 34.20
N THR A 12 -19.32 -40.12 32.90
CA THR A 12 -18.13 -39.55 32.29
C THR A 12 -18.39 -38.06 32.02
N GLY A 13 -17.81 -37.18 32.83
CA GLY A 13 -17.78 -35.75 32.60
C GLY A 13 -16.93 -35.44 31.34
N ALA A 14 -17.58 -35.01 30.30
CA ALA A 14 -16.87 -34.42 29.15
C ALA A 14 -16.30 -33.07 29.58
N ALA A 15 -14.98 -32.97 29.66
CA ALA A 15 -14.29 -31.69 29.80
C ALA A 15 -14.50 -30.91 28.50
N MET A 16 -15.32 -29.86 28.54
CA MET A 16 -15.37 -28.86 27.48
C MET A 16 -14.03 -28.11 27.48
N THR A 17 -13.20 -28.40 26.51
CA THR A 17 -12.02 -27.54 26.22
C THR A 17 -12.56 -26.21 25.72
N ASP A 18 -12.43 -25.17 26.54
CA ASP A 18 -12.58 -23.80 26.11
C ASP A 18 -11.63 -23.57 24.93
N ALA A 19 -12.16 -23.55 23.72
CA ALA A 19 -11.44 -23.04 22.58
C ALA A 19 -11.27 -21.53 22.81
N SER A 20 -10.11 -21.14 23.32
CA SER A 20 -9.71 -19.73 23.40
C SER A 20 -9.85 -19.14 22.00
N ILE A 21 -10.83 -18.28 21.82
CA ILE A 21 -10.96 -17.45 20.62
C ILE A 21 -9.70 -16.57 20.63
N VAL A 22 -8.71 -16.93 19.84
CA VAL A 22 -7.56 -16.06 19.58
C VAL A 22 -8.14 -14.87 18.83
N HIS A 23 -8.41 -13.78 19.54
CA HIS A 23 -8.70 -12.50 18.90
C HIS A 23 -7.49 -12.15 18.05
N ALA A 24 -7.66 -12.15 16.74
CA ALA A 24 -6.62 -11.68 15.83
C ALA A 24 -6.28 -10.24 16.25
N ALA A 25 -5.01 -10.03 16.63
CA ALA A 25 -4.59 -8.74 17.19
C ALA A 25 -4.63 -7.67 16.08
N GLN A 26 -5.03 -6.46 16.45
CA GLN A 26 -4.88 -5.30 15.60
C GLN A 26 -3.40 -5.15 15.21
N TRP A 27 -3.13 -4.92 13.93
CA TRP A 27 -1.76 -4.76 13.44
C TRP A 27 -1.06 -3.57 14.10
N GLN A 28 0.16 -3.80 14.55
CA GLN A 28 1.07 -2.80 15.08
C GLN A 28 2.39 -2.85 14.30
N PRO A 29 3.05 -1.71 14.05
CA PRO A 29 4.39 -1.70 13.49
C PRO A 29 5.39 -2.33 14.48
N PRO A 30 6.61 -2.67 14.03
CA PRO A 30 7.69 -3.11 14.91
C PRO A 30 7.93 -2.15 16.06
N SER A 31 8.39 -2.68 17.22
CA SER A 31 8.69 -1.87 18.40
C SER A 31 9.65 -0.73 18.06
N GLY A 32 9.37 0.47 18.59
CA GLY A 32 10.15 1.68 18.36
C GLY A 32 9.79 2.47 17.10
N ILE A 33 8.83 1.98 16.29
CA ILE A 33 8.31 2.72 15.15
C ILE A 33 7.09 3.54 15.58
N GLU A 34 7.13 4.84 15.31
CA GLU A 34 6.00 5.74 15.57
C GLU A 34 4.83 5.41 14.66
N GLN A 35 3.65 5.20 15.24
CA GLN A 35 2.39 5.03 14.50
C GLN A 35 1.48 6.23 14.78
N ILE A 36 1.18 6.99 13.74
CA ILE A 36 0.42 8.24 13.81
C ILE A 36 -1.01 7.98 13.33
N ALA A 37 -2.01 8.42 14.10
CA ALA A 37 -3.38 8.49 13.62
C ALA A 37 -3.46 9.47 12.45
N LEU A 38 -3.98 8.99 11.31
CA LEU A 38 -4.03 9.81 10.10
C LEU A 38 -5.00 10.98 10.21
N TRP A 39 -6.10 10.78 10.90
CA TRP A 39 -7.18 11.75 11.08
C TRP A 39 -7.37 12.09 12.55
N PRO A 40 -7.65 13.36 12.89
CA PRO A 40 -8.10 13.72 14.23
C PRO A 40 -9.40 12.99 14.59
N ASP A 41 -9.60 12.66 15.87
CA ASP A 41 -10.81 11.94 16.34
C ASP A 41 -12.12 12.67 16.01
N ALA A 42 -12.10 14.00 15.98
CA ALA A 42 -13.24 14.83 15.64
C ALA A 42 -13.52 14.95 14.13
N ALA A 43 -12.64 14.39 13.27
CA ALA A 43 -12.82 14.49 11.83
C ALA A 43 -14.01 13.64 11.36
N ALA A 44 -14.92 14.26 10.64
CA ALA A 44 -16.04 13.58 9.97
C ALA A 44 -15.52 12.95 8.67
N ILE A 45 -14.98 11.74 8.74
CA ILE A 45 -14.52 10.97 7.58
C ILE A 45 -15.45 9.80 7.28
N ALA A 46 -15.56 9.45 5.98
CA ALA A 46 -16.26 8.25 5.56
C ALA A 46 -15.62 7.00 6.18
N ARG A 47 -16.42 5.97 6.44
CA ARG A 47 -15.94 4.69 6.97
C ARG A 47 -16.22 3.58 5.98
N PRO A 48 -15.33 2.61 5.81
CA PRO A 48 -15.60 1.41 5.01
C PRO A 48 -16.68 0.55 5.67
N GLU A 49 -17.38 -0.24 4.87
CA GLU A 49 -18.32 -1.25 5.36
C GLU A 49 -17.51 -2.50 5.77
N VAL A 50 -17.16 -2.57 7.03
CA VAL A 50 -16.36 -3.66 7.60
C VAL A 50 -17.23 -4.83 8.10
N ARG A 51 -16.62 -6.01 8.22
CA ARG A 51 -17.28 -7.21 8.74
C ARG A 51 -17.04 -7.41 10.24
N GLY A 52 -16.03 -6.75 10.79
CA GLY A 52 -15.62 -6.89 12.17
C GLY A 52 -14.61 -5.83 12.60
N GLU A 53 -13.83 -6.16 13.61
CA GLU A 53 -12.69 -5.35 14.03
C GLU A 53 -11.50 -5.54 13.09
N GLU A 54 -10.60 -4.54 13.02
CA GLU A 54 -9.33 -4.65 12.32
C GLU A 54 -8.55 -5.86 12.82
N ARG A 55 -8.00 -6.64 11.89
CA ARG A 55 -7.21 -7.83 12.21
C ARG A 55 -6.05 -8.02 11.25
N ALA A 56 -4.95 -8.52 11.77
CA ALA A 56 -3.82 -9.00 11.01
C ALA A 56 -3.94 -10.52 10.84
N VAL A 57 -3.86 -11.00 9.60
CA VAL A 57 -4.06 -12.42 9.26
C VAL A 57 -2.88 -12.90 8.43
N GLU A 58 -2.14 -13.88 8.95
CA GLU A 58 -1.10 -14.54 8.18
C GLU A 58 -1.71 -15.33 7.02
N GLN A 59 -1.18 -15.15 5.83
CA GLN A 59 -1.68 -15.80 4.62
C GLN A 59 -0.95 -17.12 4.36
N ALA A 60 -1.70 -18.15 4.00
CA ALA A 60 -1.16 -19.47 3.69
C ALA A 60 -0.38 -19.52 2.36
N SER A 61 -0.62 -18.57 1.45
CA SER A 61 0.16 -18.43 0.21
C SER A 61 1.55 -17.89 0.52
N LEU A 62 2.58 -18.53 -0.04
CA LEU A 62 3.96 -18.13 0.20
C LEU A 62 4.49 -17.25 -0.93
N VAL A 63 5.23 -16.21 -0.56
CA VAL A 63 6.04 -15.41 -1.49
C VAL A 63 7.51 -15.62 -1.15
N ALA A 64 8.31 -16.07 -2.11
CA ALA A 64 9.71 -16.48 -1.90
C ALA A 64 9.86 -17.48 -0.72
N GLY A 65 8.91 -18.40 -0.57
CA GLY A 65 8.92 -19.42 0.48
C GLY A 65 8.53 -18.94 1.89
N GLN A 66 8.08 -17.70 2.04
CA GLN A 66 7.70 -17.12 3.34
C GLN A 66 6.23 -16.68 3.35
N PRO A 67 5.50 -16.84 4.47
CA PRO A 67 4.16 -16.29 4.63
C PRO A 67 4.19 -14.76 4.63
N TRP A 68 3.04 -14.13 4.46
CA TRP A 68 2.87 -12.68 4.54
C TRP A 68 1.59 -12.34 5.29
N THR A 69 1.50 -11.11 5.76
CA THR A 69 0.42 -10.64 6.61
C THR A 69 -0.53 -9.73 5.85
N ALA A 70 -1.81 -10.09 5.78
CA ALA A 70 -2.89 -9.20 5.36
C ALA A 70 -3.48 -8.46 6.56
N VAL A 71 -3.68 -7.15 6.44
CA VAL A 71 -4.50 -6.38 7.38
C VAL A 71 -5.85 -6.11 6.76
N GLU A 72 -6.90 -6.51 7.47
CA GLU A 72 -8.30 -6.43 7.04
C GLU A 72 -9.09 -5.47 7.92
N ASP A 73 -10.23 -4.98 7.39
CA ASP A 73 -11.22 -4.17 8.13
C ASP A 73 -10.65 -2.90 8.78
N VAL A 74 -9.77 -2.19 8.07
CA VAL A 74 -9.13 -0.96 8.53
C VAL A 74 -10.13 0.20 8.48
N VAL A 75 -10.65 0.62 9.63
CA VAL A 75 -11.54 1.78 9.80
C VAL A 75 -10.77 3.02 10.26
N ARG A 76 -9.69 2.82 11.01
CA ARG A 76 -8.80 3.87 11.52
C ARG A 76 -7.45 3.80 10.82
N PRO A 77 -7.27 4.59 9.74
CA PRO A 77 -6.00 4.60 9.01
C PRO A 77 -4.90 5.24 9.84
N THR A 78 -3.69 4.70 9.68
CA THR A 78 -2.49 5.17 10.40
C THR A 78 -1.30 5.28 9.45
N LEU A 79 -0.34 6.11 9.83
CA LEU A 79 0.95 6.24 9.16
C LEU A 79 2.04 5.78 10.12
N SER A 80 2.79 4.74 9.75
CA SER A 80 3.93 4.24 10.54
C SER A 80 5.22 4.76 9.92
N VAL A 81 5.99 5.57 10.67
CA VAL A 81 7.17 6.26 10.14
C VAL A 81 8.45 5.55 10.59
N PHE A 82 9.23 5.11 9.64
CA PHE A 82 10.53 4.46 9.79
C PHE A 82 11.62 5.49 9.43
N PRO A 83 12.33 6.04 10.41
CA PRO A 83 13.36 7.04 10.15
C PRO A 83 14.50 6.49 9.29
N ALA A 84 15.12 7.38 8.50
CA ALA A 84 16.32 7.07 7.75
C ALA A 84 17.41 6.51 8.68
N LYS A 85 18.11 5.47 8.23
CA LYS A 85 19.27 4.89 8.93
C LYS A 85 20.55 5.43 8.27
N GLY A 86 21.54 5.80 9.10
CA GLY A 86 22.80 6.38 8.61
C GLY A 86 22.66 7.85 8.17
N ALA A 87 23.26 8.20 7.03
CA ALA A 87 23.23 9.55 6.48
C ALA A 87 21.86 9.88 5.89
N ASN A 88 21.07 10.72 6.59
CA ASN A 88 19.76 11.14 6.12
C ASN A 88 19.88 12.01 4.86
N THR A 89 19.22 11.63 3.78
CA THR A 89 19.23 12.32 2.48
C THR A 89 18.16 13.41 2.37
N GLY A 90 17.27 13.51 3.35
CA GLY A 90 16.08 14.35 3.32
C GLY A 90 14.94 13.78 2.45
N VAL A 91 15.16 12.67 1.75
CA VAL A 91 14.11 12.01 0.95
C VAL A 91 13.16 11.22 1.85
N ALA A 92 11.88 11.29 1.53
CA ALA A 92 10.87 10.43 2.16
C ALA A 92 10.01 9.73 1.12
N ILE A 93 9.57 8.50 1.44
CA ILE A 93 8.66 7.71 0.61
C ILE A 93 7.46 7.27 1.45
N VAL A 94 6.24 7.58 1.00
CA VAL A 94 5.02 7.01 1.55
C VAL A 94 4.69 5.74 0.78
N VAL A 95 4.61 4.60 1.47
CA VAL A 95 4.37 3.28 0.89
C VAL A 95 2.90 2.93 0.99
N PHE A 96 2.32 2.51 -0.14
CA PHE A 96 0.94 2.04 -0.26
C PHE A 96 0.94 0.54 -0.55
N PRO A 97 0.71 -0.33 0.45
CA PRO A 97 0.57 -1.77 0.22
C PRO A 97 -0.56 -2.10 -0.74
N GLY A 98 -0.42 -3.16 -1.52
CA GLY A 98 -1.48 -3.72 -2.34
C GLY A 98 -2.50 -4.53 -1.54
N GLY A 99 -3.37 -5.24 -2.26
CA GLY A 99 -4.44 -6.05 -1.67
C GLY A 99 -5.82 -5.74 -2.26
N GLY A 100 -5.86 -5.23 -3.50
CA GLY A 100 -7.10 -5.04 -4.28
C GLY A 100 -8.10 -4.08 -3.64
N TYR A 101 -7.65 -3.14 -2.81
CA TYR A 101 -8.50 -2.26 -1.98
C TYR A 101 -9.44 -3.03 -1.03
N ASN A 102 -9.17 -4.29 -0.76
CA ASN A 102 -9.93 -5.14 0.16
C ASN A 102 -9.16 -5.44 1.44
N VAL A 103 -7.85 -5.61 1.33
CA VAL A 103 -6.91 -5.85 2.42
C VAL A 103 -5.62 -5.07 2.14
N LEU A 104 -4.64 -5.14 3.07
CA LEU A 104 -3.30 -4.56 2.90
C LEU A 104 -2.24 -5.63 3.13
N ALA A 105 -1.37 -5.88 2.16
CA ALA A 105 -0.19 -6.74 2.30
C ALA A 105 0.90 -6.01 3.11
N ILE A 106 0.66 -5.86 4.43
CA ILE A 106 1.28 -4.83 5.28
C ILE A 106 2.77 -5.04 5.53
N ASP A 107 3.25 -6.29 5.55
CA ASP A 107 4.67 -6.63 5.67
C ASP A 107 5.34 -6.68 4.29
N LEU A 108 4.88 -7.57 3.39
CA LEU A 108 5.41 -7.85 2.07
C LEU A 108 5.59 -6.58 1.20
N GLU A 109 4.58 -5.71 1.21
CA GLU A 109 4.50 -4.49 0.39
C GLU A 109 4.46 -3.22 1.25
N GLY A 110 4.84 -3.34 2.51
CA GLY A 110 4.86 -2.24 3.47
C GLY A 110 6.15 -2.20 4.29
N THR A 111 6.22 -2.93 5.41
CA THR A 111 7.37 -2.82 6.32
C THR A 111 8.67 -3.34 5.72
N GLU A 112 8.64 -4.39 4.92
CA GLU A 112 9.82 -4.90 4.20
C GLU A 112 10.39 -3.87 3.23
N VAL A 113 9.54 -3.01 2.63
CA VAL A 113 9.99 -1.89 1.80
C VAL A 113 10.80 -0.90 2.64
N CYS A 114 10.31 -0.55 3.82
CA CYS A 114 11.01 0.35 4.71
C CYS A 114 12.34 -0.22 5.20
N ASP A 115 12.42 -1.53 5.43
CA ASP A 115 13.68 -2.20 5.78
C ASP A 115 14.72 -2.10 4.65
N GLY A 116 14.28 -2.12 3.39
CA GLY A 116 15.14 -1.96 2.22
C GLY A 116 15.59 -0.51 1.96
N PHE A 117 14.72 0.48 2.16
CA PHE A 117 15.01 1.87 1.77
C PHE A 117 15.61 2.72 2.90
N THR A 118 15.34 2.42 4.17
CA THR A 118 15.93 3.20 5.28
C THR A 118 17.45 3.13 5.35
N PRO A 119 18.15 2.03 5.01
CA PRO A 119 19.61 2.00 4.93
C PRO A 119 20.21 2.96 3.88
N LEU A 120 19.44 3.33 2.86
CA LEU A 120 19.82 4.29 1.82
C LEU A 120 19.70 5.75 2.29
N GLY A 121 19.37 5.97 3.57
CA GLY A 121 19.16 7.31 4.13
C GLY A 121 17.80 7.92 3.75
N ILE A 122 16.83 7.10 3.36
CA ILE A 122 15.47 7.51 2.99
C ILE A 122 14.54 7.25 4.18
N THR A 123 13.78 8.26 4.60
CA THR A 123 12.67 8.06 5.55
C THR A 123 11.53 7.34 4.84
N CYS A 124 11.04 6.25 5.43
CA CYS A 124 9.99 5.44 4.84
C CYS A 124 8.75 5.46 5.73
N ALA A 125 7.57 5.63 5.16
CA ALA A 125 6.33 5.70 5.93
C ALA A 125 5.26 4.77 5.33
N VAL A 126 4.83 3.73 6.07
CA VAL A 126 3.80 2.80 5.63
C VAL A 126 2.43 3.36 5.95
N LEU A 127 1.61 3.52 4.92
CA LEU A 127 0.22 3.93 5.07
C LEU A 127 -0.69 2.71 5.20
N LYS A 128 -1.25 2.51 6.38
CA LYS A 128 -2.35 1.59 6.62
C LYS A 128 -3.65 2.34 6.29
N TYR A 129 -4.05 2.35 5.01
CA TYR A 129 -5.23 3.08 4.54
C TYR A 129 -6.53 2.28 4.74
N ARG A 130 -7.67 2.98 4.72
CA ARG A 130 -8.99 2.37 4.93
C ARG A 130 -9.31 1.30 3.89
N VAL A 131 -9.70 0.12 4.34
CA VAL A 131 -10.19 -1.03 3.55
C VAL A 131 -11.28 -1.74 4.35
N PRO A 132 -12.22 -2.46 3.71
CA PRO A 132 -12.34 -2.78 2.30
C PRO A 132 -13.07 -1.69 1.50
N GLY A 133 -13.01 -1.80 0.16
CA GLY A 133 -13.83 -1.00 -0.74
C GLY A 133 -13.45 0.48 -0.83
N SER A 134 -12.23 0.84 -0.48
CA SER A 134 -11.75 2.21 -0.45
C SER A 134 -11.31 2.76 -1.82
N GLY A 135 -11.17 1.89 -2.80
CA GLY A 135 -10.92 2.19 -4.20
C GLY A 135 -11.81 1.32 -5.11
N GLU A 136 -11.62 1.41 -6.44
CA GLU A 136 -12.29 0.50 -7.35
C GLU A 136 -11.80 -0.93 -7.09
N HIS A 137 -12.73 -1.87 -6.89
CA HIS A 137 -12.42 -3.24 -6.54
C HIS A 137 -13.42 -4.22 -7.18
N TRP A 138 -12.99 -5.49 -7.28
CA TRP A 138 -13.88 -6.57 -7.71
C TRP A 138 -14.70 -7.08 -6.53
N ASP A 139 -16.03 -6.95 -6.59
CA ASP A 139 -16.94 -7.53 -5.59
C ASP A 139 -17.38 -8.92 -6.07
N LYS A 140 -16.88 -9.95 -5.38
CA LYS A 140 -17.19 -11.36 -5.67
C LYS A 140 -18.67 -11.70 -5.52
N ARG A 141 -19.43 -10.92 -4.72
CA ARG A 141 -20.87 -11.17 -4.48
C ARG A 141 -21.71 -10.87 -5.71
N CYS A 142 -21.41 -9.80 -6.42
CA CYS A 142 -22.12 -9.44 -7.67
C CYS A 142 -21.34 -9.86 -8.91
N ASN A 143 -20.13 -10.41 -8.75
CA ASN A 143 -19.21 -10.69 -9.85
C ASN A 143 -19.03 -9.46 -10.77
N CYS A 144 -18.80 -8.29 -10.15
CA CYS A 144 -18.75 -7.01 -10.85
C CYS A 144 -17.70 -6.06 -10.25
N ARG A 145 -17.21 -5.10 -11.05
CA ARG A 145 -16.40 -3.98 -10.55
C ARG A 145 -17.30 -2.98 -9.82
N ARG A 146 -16.88 -2.57 -8.63
CA ARG A 146 -17.53 -1.53 -7.84
C ARG A 146 -16.61 -0.33 -7.67
N LYS A 147 -17.22 0.86 -7.76
CA LYS A 147 -16.56 2.12 -7.42
C LYS A 147 -17.02 2.54 -6.02
N PRO A 148 -16.12 3.00 -5.14
CA PRO A 148 -16.52 3.53 -3.85
C PRO A 148 -17.34 4.81 -4.02
N ARG A 149 -18.25 5.08 -3.08
CA ARG A 149 -18.96 6.38 -3.01
C ARG A 149 -17.98 7.51 -2.70
N GLU A 150 -17.03 7.24 -1.81
CA GLU A 150 -15.97 8.15 -1.41
C GLU A 150 -14.60 7.53 -1.72
N PRO A 151 -13.67 8.27 -2.29
CA PRO A 151 -12.33 7.75 -2.62
C PRO A 151 -11.44 7.69 -1.37
N MET A 152 -11.81 6.88 -0.39
CA MET A 152 -11.20 6.84 0.95
C MET A 152 -9.68 6.61 0.91
N ALA A 153 -9.20 5.67 0.10
CA ALA A 153 -7.76 5.42 -0.03
C ALA A 153 -7.02 6.66 -0.56
N LEU A 154 -7.58 7.35 -1.56
CA LEU A 154 -6.98 8.57 -2.10
C LEU A 154 -6.98 9.72 -1.08
N GLN A 155 -8.05 9.86 -0.29
CA GLN A 155 -8.10 10.82 0.82
C GLN A 155 -7.00 10.52 1.84
N ASP A 156 -6.83 9.25 2.22
CA ASP A 156 -5.80 8.81 3.17
C ASP A 156 -4.38 9.04 2.61
N ALA A 157 -4.14 8.73 1.34
CA ALA A 157 -2.85 8.98 0.69
C ALA A 157 -2.51 10.48 0.66
N GLN A 158 -3.46 11.34 0.28
CA GLN A 158 -3.28 12.78 0.28
C GLN A 158 -3.02 13.33 1.69
N ARG A 159 -3.70 12.80 2.69
CA ARG A 159 -3.52 13.19 4.09
C ARG A 159 -2.15 12.76 4.62
N ALA A 160 -1.71 11.53 4.29
CA ALA A 160 -0.39 11.03 4.68
C ALA A 160 0.74 11.92 4.16
N ILE A 161 0.68 12.32 2.88
CA ILE A 161 1.65 13.26 2.28
C ILE A 161 1.63 14.60 3.00
N SER A 162 0.45 15.14 3.29
CA SER A 162 0.29 16.42 4.00
C SER A 162 0.88 16.36 5.42
N LEU A 163 0.59 15.29 6.18
CA LEU A 163 1.14 15.08 7.52
C LEU A 163 2.65 14.96 7.50
N LEU A 164 3.19 14.15 6.59
CA LEU A 164 4.64 13.94 6.49
C LEU A 164 5.36 15.26 6.17
N ARG A 165 4.82 16.08 5.28
CA ARG A 165 5.37 17.40 4.97
C ARG A 165 5.24 18.39 6.13
N SER A 166 4.11 18.41 6.81
CA SER A 166 3.89 19.33 7.94
C SER A 166 4.81 19.04 9.14
N ARG A 167 5.23 17.77 9.29
CA ARG A 167 6.11 17.31 10.36
C ARG A 167 7.54 16.98 9.85
N ALA A 168 7.91 17.45 8.66
CA ALA A 168 9.16 17.09 8.00
C ALA A 168 10.40 17.31 8.85
N GLY A 169 10.42 18.40 9.65
CA GLY A 169 11.53 18.69 10.57
C GLY A 169 11.76 17.65 11.67
N GLU A 170 10.73 16.88 12.07
CA GLU A 170 10.85 15.86 13.11
C GLU A 170 11.69 14.66 12.64
N TRP A 171 11.69 14.38 11.35
CA TRP A 171 12.43 13.26 10.74
C TRP A 171 13.56 13.70 9.80
N GLY A 172 13.89 15.01 9.79
CA GLY A 172 14.91 15.55 8.89
C GLY A 172 14.57 15.39 7.41
N ILE A 173 13.29 15.47 7.05
CA ILE A 173 12.79 15.37 5.69
C ILE A 173 12.84 16.74 5.02
N ASP A 174 13.25 16.80 3.75
CA ASP A 174 13.00 17.93 2.88
C ASP A 174 11.54 17.86 2.38
N PRO A 175 10.67 18.85 2.70
CA PRO A 175 9.26 18.81 2.28
C PRO A 175 9.07 18.87 0.76
N HIS A 176 10.13 19.09 -0.02
CA HIS A 176 10.16 19.03 -1.48
C HIS A 176 10.72 17.72 -2.05
N LYS A 177 11.01 16.73 -1.18
CA LYS A 177 11.51 15.41 -1.54
C LYS A 177 10.63 14.27 -0.99
N VAL A 178 9.32 14.43 -1.05
CA VAL A 178 8.35 13.45 -0.57
C VAL A 178 7.72 12.72 -1.76
N GLY A 179 8.11 11.47 -1.96
CA GLY A 179 7.56 10.58 -2.99
C GLY A 179 6.56 9.57 -2.46
N VAL A 180 6.01 8.80 -3.38
CA VAL A 180 5.11 7.68 -3.09
C VAL A 180 5.60 6.41 -3.78
N LEU A 181 5.33 5.27 -3.17
CA LEU A 181 5.59 3.94 -3.71
C LEU A 181 4.38 3.06 -3.46
N GLY A 182 3.86 2.41 -4.48
CA GLY A 182 2.72 1.52 -4.30
C GLY A 182 2.77 0.30 -5.18
N PHE A 183 2.11 -0.76 -4.72
CA PHE A 183 2.06 -2.07 -5.33
C PHE A 183 0.63 -2.45 -5.69
N SER A 184 0.37 -3.03 -6.86
CA SER A 184 -0.95 -3.52 -7.25
C SER A 184 -2.01 -2.40 -7.11
N ALA A 185 -3.04 -2.57 -6.29
CA ALA A 185 -3.98 -1.50 -5.94
C ALA A 185 -3.28 -0.27 -5.33
N GLY A 186 -2.21 -0.45 -4.54
CA GLY A 186 -1.35 0.63 -4.05
C GLY A 186 -0.58 1.32 -5.18
N GLY A 187 -0.20 0.60 -6.25
CA GLY A 187 0.37 1.15 -7.48
C GLY A 187 -0.63 2.06 -8.20
N HIS A 188 -1.89 1.63 -8.34
CA HIS A 188 -2.98 2.51 -8.77
C HIS A 188 -3.11 3.74 -7.86
N LEU A 189 -3.04 3.57 -6.55
CA LEU A 189 -3.12 4.68 -5.59
C LEU A 189 -1.97 5.67 -5.74
N SER A 190 -0.74 5.20 -6.02
CA SER A 190 0.41 6.05 -6.35
C SER A 190 0.14 6.87 -7.61
N ALA A 191 -0.38 6.26 -8.67
CA ALA A 191 -0.78 6.96 -9.88
C ALA A 191 -1.91 7.96 -9.59
N ALA A 192 -2.94 7.58 -8.82
CA ALA A 192 -4.09 8.41 -8.51
C ALA A 192 -3.71 9.68 -7.73
N VAL A 193 -2.86 9.58 -6.70
CA VAL A 193 -2.44 10.73 -5.91
C VAL A 193 -1.48 11.63 -6.69
N SER A 194 -0.68 11.07 -7.60
CA SER A 194 0.24 11.80 -8.48
C SER A 194 -0.49 12.67 -9.51
N ASN A 195 -1.62 12.21 -10.03
CA ASN A 195 -2.41 12.92 -11.03
C ASN A 195 -3.51 13.80 -10.43
N GLY A 196 -3.88 13.59 -9.17
CA GLY A 196 -4.93 14.33 -8.47
C GLY A 196 -4.42 15.56 -7.72
N PRO A 197 -4.32 16.76 -8.33
CA PRO A 197 -3.79 17.95 -7.64
C PRO A 197 -4.75 18.49 -6.57
N THR A 198 -6.04 18.18 -6.68
CA THR A 198 -7.07 18.69 -5.79
C THR A 198 -7.31 17.75 -4.61
N ARG A 199 -7.31 18.33 -3.42
CA ARG A 199 -7.65 17.60 -2.19
C ARG A 199 -9.07 17.02 -2.28
N ARG A 200 -9.22 15.75 -1.91
CA ARG A 200 -10.49 15.00 -2.01
C ARG A 200 -11.24 14.91 -0.68
N TYR A 201 -10.85 15.72 0.29
CA TYR A 201 -11.53 15.86 1.59
C TYR A 201 -11.47 17.31 2.07
N VAL A 202 -12.33 17.65 3.01
CA VAL A 202 -12.35 18.98 3.66
C VAL A 202 -11.15 19.07 4.61
N PRO A 203 -10.32 20.14 4.57
CA PRO A 203 -9.22 20.33 5.51
C PRO A 203 -9.69 20.22 6.97
N VAL A 204 -8.89 19.50 7.79
CA VAL A 204 -9.27 19.21 9.19
C VAL A 204 -8.32 19.85 10.21
N ASP A 205 -7.09 20.21 9.81
CA ASP A 205 -6.11 20.89 10.65
C ASP A 205 -5.03 21.62 9.84
N GLY A 206 -4.01 22.18 10.52
CA GLY A 206 -2.94 22.93 9.90
C GLY A 206 -2.05 22.13 8.95
N ALA A 207 -1.97 20.80 9.08
CA ALA A 207 -1.20 19.97 8.15
C ALA A 207 -1.80 20.02 6.73
N ASP A 208 -3.08 20.32 6.62
CA ASP A 208 -3.77 20.42 5.34
C ASP A 208 -3.45 21.71 4.55
N ALA A 209 -2.64 22.60 5.09
CA ALA A 209 -2.04 23.69 4.32
C ALA A 209 -0.97 23.18 3.33
N GLN A 210 -0.43 21.96 3.54
CA GLN A 210 0.57 21.35 2.68
C GLN A 210 -0.03 20.82 1.38
N ARG A 211 0.76 20.83 0.29
CA ARG A 211 0.34 20.23 -0.98
C ARG A 211 0.21 18.71 -0.88
N VAL A 212 -0.76 18.16 -1.59
CA VAL A 212 -1.10 16.72 -1.55
C VAL A 212 -0.40 15.89 -2.62
N ARG A 213 0.17 16.54 -3.66
CA ARG A 213 0.86 15.84 -4.74
C ARG A 213 2.27 15.46 -4.32
N PRO A 214 2.74 14.22 -4.56
CA PRO A 214 4.12 13.83 -4.30
C PRO A 214 5.10 14.52 -5.25
N ASP A 215 6.41 14.43 -4.95
CA ASP A 215 7.49 14.99 -5.77
C ASP A 215 8.03 13.97 -6.79
N PHE A 216 7.82 12.67 -6.54
CA PHE A 216 8.10 11.55 -7.45
C PHE A 216 7.18 10.37 -7.13
N SER A 217 7.03 9.44 -8.07
CA SER A 217 6.10 8.32 -7.93
C SER A 217 6.72 7.02 -8.42
N LEU A 218 6.54 5.95 -7.62
CA LEU A 218 6.92 4.58 -7.95
C LEU A 218 5.65 3.74 -8.03
N VAL A 219 5.44 3.10 -9.18
CA VAL A 219 4.21 2.38 -9.55
C VAL A 219 4.60 0.96 -9.94
N LEU A 220 4.41 0.01 -9.02
CA LEU A 220 4.83 -1.36 -9.21
C LEU A 220 3.61 -2.25 -9.47
N TYR A 221 3.65 -2.98 -10.58
CA TYR A 221 2.58 -3.88 -11.05
C TYR A 221 1.17 -3.36 -10.75
N PRO A 222 0.85 -2.14 -11.23
CA PRO A 222 -0.43 -1.50 -10.93
C PRO A 222 -1.60 -2.26 -11.55
N GLY A 223 -2.74 -2.23 -10.86
CA GLY A 223 -4.02 -2.58 -11.46
C GLY A 223 -4.89 -1.34 -11.75
N HIS A 224 -6.10 -1.57 -12.26
CA HIS A 224 -7.17 -0.59 -12.41
C HIS A 224 -6.90 0.62 -13.35
N LEU A 225 -5.86 0.61 -14.16
CA LEU A 225 -5.47 1.70 -15.06
C LEU A 225 -5.94 1.48 -16.50
N TRP A 226 -6.25 0.24 -16.88
CA TRP A 226 -6.69 -0.16 -18.20
C TRP A 226 -8.13 -0.67 -18.21
N ASP A 227 -8.89 -0.37 -19.25
CA ASP A 227 -10.28 -0.81 -19.41
C ASP A 227 -10.41 -2.19 -20.08
N GLY A 228 -9.29 -2.83 -20.42
CA GLY A 228 -9.25 -4.12 -21.13
C GLY A 228 -9.40 -3.99 -22.66
N ARG A 229 -9.38 -2.76 -23.23
CA ARG A 229 -9.66 -2.55 -24.66
C ARG A 229 -8.81 -1.48 -25.32
N HIS A 230 -8.70 -0.30 -24.72
CA HIS A 230 -8.12 0.90 -25.34
C HIS A 230 -6.75 1.22 -24.74
N LEU A 231 -5.72 1.23 -25.59
CA LEU A 231 -4.34 1.53 -25.16
C LEU A 231 -4.06 3.03 -25.07
N GLU A 232 -4.90 3.87 -25.66
CA GLU A 232 -4.71 5.32 -25.69
C GLU A 232 -5.29 6.02 -24.46
N GLN A 233 -6.01 5.28 -23.60
CA GLN A 233 -6.75 5.87 -22.49
C GLN A 233 -6.46 5.18 -21.17
N VAL A 234 -5.89 5.93 -20.24
CA VAL A 234 -5.85 5.53 -18.83
C VAL A 234 -7.23 5.73 -18.21
N THR A 235 -7.67 4.75 -17.44
CA THR A 235 -8.95 4.81 -16.72
C THR A 235 -8.74 5.06 -15.22
N ASN A 236 -9.81 5.43 -14.52
CA ASN A 236 -9.85 5.55 -13.05
C ASN A 236 -8.88 6.56 -12.43
N LEU A 237 -8.29 7.43 -13.22
CA LEU A 237 -7.42 8.53 -12.76
C LEU A 237 -7.98 9.90 -13.14
N ALA A 238 -7.52 10.93 -12.40
CA ALA A 238 -7.54 12.28 -12.93
C ALA A 238 -6.62 12.36 -14.17
N PRO A 239 -6.89 13.28 -15.12
CA PRO A 239 -6.06 13.39 -16.33
C PRO A 239 -4.58 13.58 -16.01
N VAL A 240 -3.73 12.80 -16.68
CA VAL A 240 -2.28 12.98 -16.65
C VAL A 240 -1.94 14.32 -17.29
N SER A 241 -1.04 15.08 -16.69
CA SER A 241 -0.62 16.41 -17.18
C SER A 241 0.88 16.61 -16.97
N ALA A 242 1.45 17.65 -17.59
CA ALA A 242 2.85 18.02 -17.38
C ALA A 242 3.21 18.34 -15.91
N ALA A 243 2.22 18.49 -15.03
CA ALA A 243 2.43 18.68 -13.60
C ALA A 243 2.43 17.36 -12.81
N THR A 244 2.19 16.21 -13.44
CA THR A 244 2.40 14.89 -12.85
C THR A 244 3.88 14.70 -12.55
N PRO A 245 4.28 14.21 -11.38
CA PRO A 245 5.69 14.08 -11.01
C PRO A 245 6.41 13.02 -11.85
N PRO A 246 7.76 13.07 -11.92
CA PRO A 246 8.56 11.98 -12.47
C PRO A 246 8.13 10.64 -11.93
N THR A 247 7.99 9.64 -12.80
CA THR A 247 7.38 8.36 -12.46
C THR A 247 8.26 7.18 -12.90
N PHE A 248 8.46 6.23 -11.99
CA PHE A 248 9.06 4.92 -12.26
C PHE A 248 7.96 3.86 -12.29
N ILE A 249 7.95 3.00 -13.31
CA ILE A 249 6.95 1.94 -13.49
C ILE A 249 7.66 0.59 -13.67
N LEU A 250 7.15 -0.47 -13.03
CA LEU A 250 7.71 -1.81 -13.16
C LEU A 250 6.59 -2.86 -13.15
N GLN A 251 6.66 -3.82 -14.09
CA GLN A 251 5.73 -4.95 -14.14
C GLN A 251 6.30 -6.16 -14.87
N ALA A 252 5.76 -7.35 -14.62
CA ALA A 252 6.01 -8.57 -15.38
C ALA A 252 4.95 -8.77 -16.46
N GLN A 253 5.33 -9.29 -17.63
CA GLN A 253 4.42 -9.64 -18.71
C GLN A 253 3.53 -10.84 -18.35
N ASP A 254 4.04 -11.76 -17.52
CA ASP A 254 3.36 -12.97 -17.07
C ASP A 254 2.55 -12.77 -15.77
N ASP A 255 2.27 -11.52 -15.40
CA ASP A 255 1.45 -11.19 -14.23
C ASP A 255 0.02 -11.78 -14.41
N PRO A 256 -0.40 -12.73 -13.55
CA PRO A 256 -1.70 -13.39 -13.69
C PRO A 256 -2.85 -12.61 -13.04
N VAL A 257 -2.56 -11.50 -12.38
CA VAL A 257 -3.55 -10.69 -11.63
C VAL A 257 -3.89 -9.40 -12.34
N ASP A 258 -2.85 -8.62 -12.65
CA ASP A 258 -2.96 -7.34 -13.32
C ASP A 258 -2.20 -7.39 -14.65
N ASP A 259 -2.92 -7.21 -15.75
CA ASP A 259 -2.37 -7.30 -17.10
C ASP A 259 -1.28 -6.24 -17.32
N VAL A 260 -0.22 -6.59 -18.03
CA VAL A 260 0.90 -5.68 -18.34
C VAL A 260 0.46 -4.38 -19.02
N HIS A 261 -0.67 -4.38 -19.70
CA HIS A 261 -1.25 -3.18 -20.31
C HIS A 261 -1.61 -2.09 -19.29
N GLU A 262 -1.85 -2.43 -18.03
CA GLU A 262 -2.03 -1.47 -16.94
C GLU A 262 -0.85 -0.48 -16.86
N SER A 263 0.38 -1.00 -16.90
CA SER A 263 1.60 -0.20 -16.92
C SER A 263 1.83 0.52 -18.26
N ILE A 264 1.54 -0.15 -19.37
CA ILE A 264 1.75 0.39 -20.72
C ILE A 264 0.85 1.62 -20.97
N VAL A 265 -0.45 1.54 -20.65
CA VAL A 265 -1.36 2.68 -20.86
C VAL A 265 -0.97 3.89 -20.02
N TYR A 266 -0.50 3.66 -18.79
CA TYR A 266 -0.05 4.75 -17.92
C TYR A 266 1.25 5.38 -18.44
N TYR A 267 2.22 4.57 -18.87
CA TYR A 267 3.44 5.04 -19.52
C TYR A 267 3.14 5.92 -20.73
N LEU A 268 2.25 5.47 -21.64
CA LEU A 268 1.88 6.22 -22.85
C LEU A 268 1.21 7.55 -22.50
N ALA A 269 0.38 7.59 -21.45
CA ALA A 269 -0.24 8.82 -20.99
C ALA A 269 0.79 9.82 -20.41
N LEU A 270 1.76 9.34 -19.63
CA LEU A 270 2.86 10.14 -19.09
C LEU A 270 3.75 10.67 -20.19
N LEU A 271 4.12 9.82 -21.16
CA LEU A 271 4.91 10.22 -22.33
C LEU A 271 4.20 11.31 -23.14
N LYS A 272 2.90 11.16 -23.42
CA LYS A 272 2.08 12.16 -24.13
C LYS A 272 2.03 13.48 -23.38
N ALA A 273 2.02 13.46 -22.05
CA ALA A 273 2.03 14.64 -21.19
C ALA A 273 3.45 15.22 -20.97
N GLN A 274 4.49 14.65 -21.58
CA GLN A 274 5.89 15.04 -21.44
C GLN A 274 6.41 14.95 -19.99
N VAL A 275 5.87 14.01 -19.20
CA VAL A 275 6.35 13.70 -17.86
C VAL A 275 7.57 12.79 -17.96
N PRO A 276 8.68 13.06 -17.25
CA PRO A 276 9.79 12.13 -17.16
C PRO A 276 9.31 10.78 -16.60
N VAL A 277 9.47 9.72 -17.37
CA VAL A 277 9.00 8.38 -16.98
C VAL A 277 10.00 7.30 -17.38
N GLU A 278 10.22 6.35 -16.49
CA GLU A 278 11.02 5.16 -16.74
C GLU A 278 10.13 3.92 -16.57
N LEU A 279 10.13 3.02 -17.58
CA LEU A 279 9.32 1.81 -17.60
C LEU A 279 10.20 0.58 -17.71
N HIS A 280 10.08 -0.33 -16.76
CA HIS A 280 10.76 -1.62 -16.73
C HIS A 280 9.76 -2.76 -16.88
N LEU A 281 9.83 -3.48 -18.00
CA LEU A 281 9.02 -4.67 -18.24
C LEU A 281 9.88 -5.91 -18.30
N TYR A 282 9.45 -6.93 -17.59
CA TYR A 282 10.12 -8.23 -17.54
C TYR A 282 9.22 -9.32 -18.12
N ALA A 283 9.80 -10.30 -18.83
CA ALA A 283 9.02 -11.41 -19.37
C ALA A 283 8.39 -12.25 -18.26
N HIS A 284 9.11 -12.41 -17.14
CA HIS A 284 8.71 -13.24 -16.02
C HIS A 284 8.90 -12.52 -14.69
N GLY A 285 8.01 -12.81 -13.74
CA GLY A 285 8.03 -12.23 -12.40
C GLY A 285 6.72 -12.43 -11.63
N GLY A 286 5.62 -12.62 -12.35
CA GLY A 286 4.30 -12.77 -11.76
C GLY A 286 3.83 -11.50 -11.04
N HIS A 287 3.07 -11.68 -9.96
CA HIS A 287 2.45 -10.62 -9.17
C HIS A 287 2.86 -10.71 -7.69
N ALA A 288 2.78 -9.58 -6.96
CA ALA A 288 2.95 -9.51 -5.50
C ALA A 288 4.27 -10.09 -4.97
N PHE A 289 5.38 -9.87 -5.68
CA PHE A 289 6.70 -10.29 -5.20
C PHE A 289 7.28 -9.36 -4.12
N GLY A 290 6.78 -8.12 -3.97
CA GLY A 290 7.23 -7.14 -2.98
C GLY A 290 8.73 -6.86 -3.03
N MET A 291 9.37 -6.93 -1.85
CA MET A 291 10.83 -6.78 -1.68
C MET A 291 11.58 -8.13 -1.69
N ARG A 292 10.86 -9.26 -1.73
CA ARG A 292 11.46 -10.56 -1.51
C ARG A 292 12.21 -11.05 -2.75
N ALA A 293 13.51 -11.27 -2.59
CA ALA A 293 14.37 -11.75 -3.66
C ALA A 293 13.97 -13.18 -4.08
N THR A 294 13.91 -13.40 -5.39
CA THR A 294 13.70 -14.71 -6.03
C THR A 294 14.76 -14.91 -7.12
N ALA A 295 14.72 -16.03 -7.83
CA ALA A 295 15.56 -16.24 -9.00
C ALA A 295 15.19 -15.33 -10.19
N GLN A 296 14.06 -14.62 -10.12
CA GLN A 296 13.59 -13.74 -11.19
C GLN A 296 14.28 -12.36 -11.14
N PRO A 297 14.86 -11.89 -12.26
CA PRO A 297 15.57 -10.60 -12.30
C PRO A 297 14.73 -9.40 -11.86
N ILE A 298 13.42 -9.44 -12.05
CA ILE A 298 12.51 -8.37 -11.64
C ILE A 298 12.60 -8.05 -10.14
N THR A 299 12.93 -9.02 -9.29
CA THR A 299 13.05 -8.82 -7.84
C THR A 299 14.27 -8.00 -7.42
N HIS A 300 15.16 -7.64 -8.37
CA HIS A 300 16.25 -6.69 -8.14
C HIS A 300 15.84 -5.21 -8.36
N TRP A 301 14.56 -4.95 -8.51
CA TRP A 301 14.02 -3.62 -8.75
C TRP A 301 14.45 -2.52 -7.76
N PRO A 302 14.75 -2.80 -6.46
CA PRO A 302 15.17 -1.75 -5.55
C PRO A 302 16.44 -1.03 -5.99
N ALA A 303 17.41 -1.74 -6.59
CA ALA A 303 18.63 -1.14 -7.14
C ALA A 303 18.36 -0.24 -8.36
N LEU A 304 17.35 -0.59 -9.17
CA LEU A 304 16.93 0.26 -10.29
C LEU A 304 16.31 1.56 -9.76
N VAL A 305 15.47 1.47 -8.73
CA VAL A 305 14.88 2.65 -8.08
C VAL A 305 15.94 3.56 -7.46
N GLU A 306 16.93 3.00 -6.77
CA GLU A 306 18.05 3.78 -6.22
C GLU A 306 18.76 4.55 -7.33
N THR A 307 19.12 3.87 -8.43
CA THR A 307 19.75 4.49 -9.61
C THR A 307 18.86 5.60 -10.20
N TRP A 308 17.58 5.35 -10.34
CA TRP A 308 16.61 6.31 -10.85
C TRP A 308 16.45 7.54 -9.93
N LEU A 309 16.41 7.36 -8.61
CA LEU A 309 16.35 8.46 -7.64
C LEU A 309 17.58 9.37 -7.71
N HIS A 310 18.76 8.83 -8.00
CA HIS A 310 19.95 9.62 -8.31
C HIS A 310 19.76 10.41 -9.62
N ALA A 311 19.25 9.76 -10.67
CA ALA A 311 19.08 10.36 -11.99
C ALA A 311 18.10 11.55 -11.97
N ILE A 312 17.03 11.47 -11.17
CA ILE A 312 16.06 12.58 -11.02
C ILE A 312 16.45 13.61 -9.93
N GLY A 313 17.63 13.49 -9.33
CA GLY A 313 18.17 14.43 -8.33
C GLY A 313 17.51 14.36 -6.94
N MET A 314 16.78 13.30 -6.63
CA MET A 314 16.24 13.09 -5.28
C MET A 314 17.32 12.62 -4.31
N LEU A 315 18.16 11.68 -4.73
CA LEU A 315 19.37 11.31 -4.00
C LEU A 315 20.59 12.11 -4.51
N PRO A 316 21.63 12.30 -3.66
CA PRO A 316 22.88 12.93 -4.08
C PRO A 316 23.53 12.08 -5.19
N PRO A 317 24.40 12.66 -6.05
CA PRO A 317 25.08 11.88 -7.10
C PRO A 317 25.72 10.60 -6.54
N ALA A 318 25.58 9.49 -7.27
CA ALA A 318 26.27 8.25 -6.93
C ALA A 318 27.80 8.50 -6.91
N ARG A 319 28.47 8.02 -5.86
CA ARG A 319 29.93 8.18 -5.69
C ARG A 319 30.70 7.21 -6.59
#